data_6944adee4dbf83ee454ca1b981484b86
#
_entry.id   6944adee4dbf83ee454ca1b981484b86
#
_cell.length_a   1.000
_cell.length_b   1.000
_cell.length_c   1.000
_cell.angle_alpha   90.00
_cell.angle_beta   90.00
_cell.angle_gamma   90.00
#
_symmetry.space_group_name_H-M   'P 1'
#
loop_
_entity.id
_entity.type
_entity.pdbx_description
1 polymer ?
#
loop_
_entity_poly.entity_id
_entity_poly.type
_entity_poly.pdbx_seq_one_letter_code
_entity_poly.pdbx_strand_id
1 'polypeptide(L)'
;CCTGEDGLLQDGPGVPEYSVHCQVFGVLSGVLSMEDGKRLLEKTVGNKAYSQCSVAMTYYLFRALEKVGLYEKTDKLWDTWRDMVSKNMTTCVENNTDERSDCHAWASVILYELPAVVLGVRPAEPGFQSIRIHPVPGAFTSARGTVITPGGMVRVQWKKENGKLSLSYSVPEGVTVKEE
;
A
#
# COMPACT_ATOMS: atom_id res chain seq x y z
N CYS A 1 -20.66 16.41 -9.70
CA CYS A 1 -21.18 16.09 -11.04
C CYS A 1 -20.74 14.72 -11.58
N CYS A 2 -19.92 13.98 -10.87
CA CYS A 2 -19.53 12.61 -11.24
C CYS A 2 -19.78 11.66 -10.06
N THR A 3 -20.85 11.89 -9.31
CA THR A 3 -21.22 11.06 -8.15
C THR A 3 -22.54 10.38 -8.43
N GLY A 4 -22.56 9.06 -8.35
CA GLY A 4 -23.76 8.27 -8.46
C GLY A 4 -24.62 8.32 -7.20
N GLU A 5 -25.81 7.71 -7.26
CA GLU A 5 -26.79 7.70 -6.14
C GLU A 5 -26.22 7.10 -4.85
N ASP A 6 -25.28 6.14 -4.98
CA ASP A 6 -24.60 5.47 -3.86
C ASP A 6 -23.43 6.27 -3.28
N GLY A 7 -23.15 7.46 -3.80
CA GLY A 7 -21.95 8.25 -3.49
C GLY A 7 -20.68 7.74 -4.18
N LEU A 8 -20.75 6.71 -5.02
CA LEU A 8 -19.62 6.25 -5.85
C LEU A 8 -19.22 7.32 -6.86
N LEU A 9 -17.92 7.49 -7.04
CA LEU A 9 -17.39 8.36 -8.08
C LEU A 9 -17.40 7.62 -9.42
N GLN A 10 -18.05 8.22 -10.42
CA GLN A 10 -18.09 7.72 -11.80
C GLN A 10 -16.74 7.92 -12.50
N ASP A 11 -16.47 7.10 -13.53
CA ASP A 11 -15.22 7.16 -14.29
C ASP A 11 -15.10 8.43 -15.15
N GLY A 12 -16.18 9.17 -15.31
CA GLY A 12 -16.19 10.49 -15.95
C GLY A 12 -17.59 11.09 -16.06
N PRO A 13 -17.68 12.35 -16.49
CA PRO A 13 -18.97 12.98 -16.72
C PRO A 13 -19.75 12.24 -17.80
N GLY A 14 -20.97 11.78 -17.49
CA GLY A 14 -21.83 11.05 -18.41
C GLY A 14 -21.41 9.59 -18.65
N VAL A 15 -20.40 9.10 -17.95
CA VAL A 15 -19.96 7.69 -17.96
C VAL A 15 -20.69 6.96 -16.84
N PRO A 16 -21.51 5.93 -17.15
CA PRO A 16 -22.29 5.23 -16.12
C PRO A 16 -21.48 4.21 -15.32
N GLU A 17 -20.25 3.92 -15.75
CA GLU A 17 -19.38 2.94 -15.14
C GLU A 17 -18.67 3.49 -13.90
N TYR A 18 -18.27 2.57 -13.03
CA TYR A 18 -17.51 2.85 -11.80
C TYR A 18 -16.30 1.94 -11.73
N SER A 19 -15.16 2.50 -11.40
CA SER A 19 -13.94 1.74 -11.13
C SER A 19 -13.43 1.95 -9.71
N VAL A 20 -12.59 1.03 -9.26
CA VAL A 20 -11.81 1.21 -8.01
C VAL A 20 -10.88 2.42 -8.14
N HIS A 21 -10.37 2.71 -9.35
CA HIS A 21 -9.47 3.84 -9.59
C HIS A 21 -10.07 5.18 -9.16
N CYS A 22 -11.32 5.46 -9.53
CA CYS A 22 -11.96 6.71 -9.17
C CYS A 22 -12.15 6.85 -7.66
N GLN A 23 -12.49 5.76 -6.97
CA GLN A 23 -12.60 5.77 -5.52
C GLN A 23 -11.23 6.00 -4.86
N VAL A 24 -10.19 5.33 -5.36
CA VAL A 24 -8.80 5.50 -4.88
C VAL A 24 -8.35 6.96 -5.02
N PHE A 25 -8.52 7.55 -6.19
CA PHE A 25 -8.13 8.94 -6.40
C PHE A 25 -9.03 9.93 -5.67
N GLY A 26 -10.31 9.63 -5.46
CA GLY A 26 -11.19 10.38 -4.60
C GLY A 26 -10.68 10.46 -3.16
N VAL A 27 -10.17 9.36 -2.62
CA VAL A 27 -9.54 9.30 -1.29
C VAL A 27 -8.22 10.07 -1.28
N LEU A 28 -7.33 9.82 -2.26
CA LEU A 28 -5.99 10.38 -2.26
C LEU A 28 -5.98 11.89 -2.47
N SER A 29 -6.86 12.41 -3.33
CA SER A 29 -7.02 13.84 -3.57
C SER A 29 -7.70 14.59 -2.42
N GLY A 30 -8.38 13.88 -1.51
CA GLY A 30 -9.14 14.51 -0.43
C GLY A 30 -10.52 15.01 -0.82
N VAL A 31 -11.01 14.67 -2.02
CA VAL A 31 -12.39 14.97 -2.45
C VAL A 31 -13.40 14.17 -1.64
N LEU A 32 -13.07 12.93 -1.28
CA LEU A 32 -13.86 12.11 -0.36
C LEU A 32 -13.41 12.36 1.08
N SER A 33 -14.37 12.39 2.00
CA SER A 33 -14.09 12.30 3.43
C SER A 33 -13.41 10.94 3.75
N MET A 34 -12.75 10.83 4.90
CA MET A 34 -12.14 9.57 5.32
C MET A 34 -13.20 8.47 5.49
N GLU A 35 -14.36 8.81 6.02
CA GLU A 35 -15.49 7.91 6.24
C GLU A 35 -16.09 7.42 4.93
N ASP A 36 -16.39 8.33 4.00
CA ASP A 36 -16.90 7.96 2.68
C ASP A 36 -15.87 7.16 1.90
N GLY A 37 -14.61 7.57 1.91
CA GLY A 37 -13.51 6.85 1.28
C GLY A 37 -13.38 5.43 1.78
N LYS A 38 -13.47 5.23 3.10
CA LYS A 38 -13.48 3.91 3.72
C LYS A 38 -14.64 3.06 3.23
N ARG A 39 -15.85 3.57 3.31
CA ARG A 39 -17.08 2.90 2.88
C ARG A 39 -17.03 2.50 1.40
N LEU A 40 -16.57 3.41 0.54
CA LEU A 40 -16.52 3.16 -0.91
C LEU A 40 -15.43 2.16 -1.29
N LEU A 41 -14.26 2.21 -0.67
CA LEU A 41 -13.22 1.20 -0.88
C LEU A 41 -13.63 -0.17 -0.33
N GLU A 42 -14.33 -0.23 0.81
CA GLU A 42 -14.91 -1.48 1.31
C GLU A 42 -15.91 -2.11 0.34
N LYS A 43 -16.71 -1.28 -0.34
CA LYS A 43 -17.70 -1.73 -1.33
C LYS A 43 -17.07 -2.22 -2.62
N THR A 44 -15.98 -1.57 -3.09
CA THR A 44 -15.49 -1.73 -4.46
C THR A 44 -14.26 -2.62 -4.59
N VAL A 45 -13.36 -2.62 -3.60
CA VAL A 45 -12.12 -3.41 -3.65
C VAL A 45 -12.42 -4.89 -3.59
N GLY A 46 -11.94 -5.64 -4.59
CA GLY A 46 -12.17 -7.08 -4.74
C GLY A 46 -13.58 -7.45 -5.23
N ASN A 47 -14.45 -6.50 -5.46
CA ASN A 47 -15.78 -6.73 -6.03
C ASN A 47 -15.72 -6.68 -7.56
N LYS A 48 -15.96 -7.82 -8.20
CA LYS A 48 -15.88 -8.00 -9.66
C LYS A 48 -16.89 -7.16 -10.46
N ALA A 49 -17.87 -6.55 -9.81
CA ALA A 49 -18.79 -5.61 -10.46
C ALA A 49 -18.11 -4.29 -10.86
N TYR A 50 -16.92 -4.02 -10.34
CA TYR A 50 -16.14 -2.81 -10.60
C TYR A 50 -14.80 -3.15 -11.22
N SER A 51 -14.32 -2.33 -12.16
CA SER A 51 -12.97 -2.46 -12.72
C SER A 51 -11.93 -2.31 -11.62
N GLN A 52 -11.09 -3.35 -11.43
CA GLN A 52 -10.06 -3.39 -10.41
C GLN A 52 -8.75 -2.74 -10.90
N CYS A 53 -7.91 -2.34 -9.96
CA CYS A 53 -6.59 -1.79 -10.28
C CYS A 53 -5.68 -2.86 -10.90
N SER A 54 -4.92 -2.48 -11.93
CA SER A 54 -3.81 -3.29 -12.44
C SER A 54 -2.68 -3.38 -11.43
N VAL A 55 -1.70 -4.25 -11.67
CA VAL A 55 -0.55 -4.43 -10.76
C VAL A 55 0.18 -3.11 -10.51
N ALA A 56 0.43 -2.33 -11.57
CA ALA A 56 1.07 -1.02 -11.46
C ALA A 56 0.24 -0.01 -10.64
N MET A 57 -1.08 -0.01 -10.79
CA MET A 57 -2.00 0.89 -10.08
C MET A 57 -2.21 0.49 -8.61
N THR A 58 -1.77 -0.69 -8.21
CA THR A 58 -1.86 -1.17 -6.83
C THR A 58 -1.12 -0.27 -5.84
N TYR A 59 -0.08 0.45 -6.27
CA TYR A 59 0.58 1.46 -5.44
C TYR A 59 -0.42 2.47 -4.87
N TYR A 60 -1.24 3.06 -5.72
CA TYR A 60 -2.24 4.05 -5.29
C TYR A 60 -3.33 3.42 -4.44
N LEU A 61 -3.73 2.18 -4.76
CA LEU A 61 -4.68 1.43 -3.96
C LEU A 61 -4.15 1.16 -2.54
N PHE A 62 -2.88 0.74 -2.39
CA PHE A 62 -2.25 0.57 -1.08
C PHE A 62 -2.23 1.88 -0.29
N ARG A 63 -1.87 3.00 -0.95
CA ARG A 63 -1.88 4.33 -0.30
C ARG A 63 -3.27 4.73 0.16
N ALA A 64 -4.30 4.50 -0.66
CA ALA A 64 -5.67 4.81 -0.29
C ALA A 64 -6.17 3.94 0.86
N LEU A 65 -5.91 2.62 0.82
CA LEU A 65 -6.29 1.69 1.90
C LEU A 65 -5.58 2.03 3.21
N GLU A 66 -4.30 2.38 3.18
CA GLU A 66 -3.57 2.84 4.36
C GLU A 66 -4.21 4.11 4.92
N LYS A 67 -4.47 5.10 4.07
CA LYS A 67 -5.03 6.40 4.46
C LYS A 67 -6.37 6.28 5.18
N VAL A 68 -7.22 5.34 4.77
CA VAL A 68 -8.55 5.14 5.39
C VAL A 68 -8.56 4.03 6.45
N GLY A 69 -7.42 3.48 6.83
CA GLY A 69 -7.31 2.44 7.87
C GLY A 69 -7.84 1.06 7.47
N LEU A 70 -7.71 0.70 6.18
CA LEU A 70 -8.13 -0.59 5.61
C LEU A 70 -6.95 -1.42 5.09
N TYR A 71 -5.75 -1.22 5.61
CA TYR A 71 -4.57 -1.87 5.07
C TYR A 71 -4.60 -3.40 5.16
N GLU A 72 -5.38 -3.99 6.07
CA GLU A 72 -5.61 -5.43 6.15
C GLU A 72 -6.26 -6.01 4.89
N LYS A 73 -7.01 -5.22 4.12
CA LYS A 73 -7.59 -5.64 2.84
C LYS A 73 -6.57 -5.86 1.73
N THR A 74 -5.32 -5.47 1.95
CA THR A 74 -4.23 -5.72 0.99
C THR A 74 -3.82 -7.19 0.91
N ASP A 75 -4.21 -8.05 1.83
CA ASP A 75 -3.74 -9.44 1.89
C ASP A 75 -3.86 -10.19 0.56
N LYS A 76 -5.03 -10.15 -0.07
CA LYS A 76 -5.24 -10.77 -1.38
C LYS A 76 -4.48 -10.08 -2.52
N LEU A 77 -4.15 -8.80 -2.37
CA LEU A 77 -3.38 -8.08 -3.38
C LEU A 77 -1.93 -8.58 -3.44
N TRP A 78 -1.38 -9.06 -2.32
CA TRP A 78 -0.05 -9.67 -2.25
C TRP A 78 0.08 -10.97 -3.03
N ASP A 79 -1.04 -11.64 -3.35
CA ASP A 79 -1.02 -12.92 -4.07
C ASP A 79 -0.38 -12.80 -5.46
N THR A 80 -0.50 -11.66 -6.11
CA THR A 80 0.15 -11.38 -7.39
C THR A 80 1.69 -11.53 -7.29
N TRP A 81 2.30 -10.96 -6.26
CA TRP A 81 3.76 -11.07 -6.06
C TRP A 81 4.16 -12.42 -5.49
N ARG A 82 3.34 -13.05 -4.65
CA ARG A 82 3.55 -14.42 -4.19
C ARG A 82 3.59 -15.39 -5.36
N ASP A 83 2.71 -15.21 -6.35
CA ASP A 83 2.67 -15.99 -7.58
C ASP A 83 3.93 -15.76 -8.44
N MET A 84 4.36 -14.52 -8.63
CA MET A 84 5.63 -14.21 -9.31
C MET A 84 6.83 -14.92 -8.66
N VAL A 85 6.91 -14.89 -7.33
CA VAL A 85 7.97 -15.59 -6.59
C VAL A 85 7.86 -17.09 -6.77
N SER A 86 6.66 -17.67 -6.72
CA SER A 86 6.45 -19.12 -6.90
C SER A 86 6.84 -19.60 -8.30
N LYS A 87 6.72 -18.73 -9.30
CA LYS A 87 7.12 -18.97 -10.69
C LYS A 87 8.62 -18.67 -10.94
N ASN A 88 9.38 -18.34 -9.91
CA ASN A 88 10.79 -17.93 -10.00
C ASN A 88 11.04 -16.75 -10.95
N MET A 89 10.09 -15.82 -11.03
CA MET A 89 10.26 -14.62 -11.84
C MET A 89 11.30 -13.70 -11.19
N THR A 90 12.15 -13.11 -12.02
CA THR A 90 13.20 -12.17 -11.58
C THR A 90 12.81 -10.71 -11.79
N THR A 91 11.67 -10.48 -12.43
CA THR A 91 11.10 -9.16 -12.73
C THR A 91 9.61 -9.16 -12.38
N CYS A 92 9.00 -7.98 -12.36
CA CYS A 92 7.57 -7.85 -12.10
C CYS A 92 6.79 -7.70 -13.41
N VAL A 93 5.66 -8.41 -13.52
CA VAL A 93 4.75 -8.31 -14.67
C VAL A 93 3.91 -7.04 -14.61
N GLU A 94 3.48 -6.55 -15.77
CA GLU A 94 2.56 -5.41 -15.88
C GLU A 94 1.17 -5.75 -15.34
N ASN A 95 0.68 -6.92 -15.69
CA ASN A 95 -0.56 -7.49 -15.20
C ASN A 95 -0.45 -9.02 -15.20
N ASN A 96 -1.38 -9.67 -14.54
CA ASN A 96 -1.43 -11.12 -14.41
C ASN A 96 -2.50 -11.77 -15.31
N THR A 97 -3.01 -11.04 -16.31
CA THR A 97 -4.08 -11.52 -17.18
C THR A 97 -3.56 -11.93 -18.56
N ASP A 98 -2.81 -11.06 -19.21
CA ASP A 98 -2.31 -11.25 -20.57
C ASP A 98 -0.78 -11.20 -20.68
N GLU A 99 -0.09 -11.03 -19.56
CA GLU A 99 1.37 -11.02 -19.47
C GLU A 99 2.05 -10.14 -20.51
N ARG A 100 1.43 -8.99 -20.84
CA ARG A 100 1.90 -8.09 -21.90
C ARG A 100 3.36 -7.65 -21.72
N SER A 101 3.81 -7.56 -20.47
CA SER A 101 5.20 -7.24 -20.13
C SER A 101 5.60 -7.94 -18.84
N ASP A 102 6.69 -8.71 -18.90
CA ASP A 102 7.28 -9.38 -17.74
C ASP A 102 8.32 -8.51 -17.02
N CYS A 103 8.63 -7.34 -17.54
CA CYS A 103 9.60 -6.41 -16.95
C CYS A 103 8.98 -5.01 -16.84
N HIS A 104 8.08 -4.85 -15.87
CA HIS A 104 7.32 -3.62 -15.67
C HIS A 104 7.68 -2.97 -14.34
N ALA A 105 8.52 -1.95 -14.37
CA ALA A 105 9.09 -1.31 -13.18
C ALA A 105 8.01 -0.81 -12.19
N TRP A 106 6.87 -0.32 -12.69
CA TRP A 106 5.79 0.17 -11.84
C TRP A 106 5.09 -0.92 -11.03
N ALA A 107 5.29 -2.18 -11.40
CA ALA A 107 4.79 -3.30 -10.62
C ALA A 107 5.73 -3.66 -9.44
N SER A 108 6.88 -3.02 -9.32
CA SER A 108 7.83 -3.23 -8.21
C SER A 108 7.42 -2.51 -6.91
N VAL A 109 6.14 -2.21 -6.74
CA VAL A 109 5.58 -1.50 -5.58
C VAL A 109 5.93 -2.14 -4.24
N ILE A 110 6.13 -3.47 -4.20
CA ILE A 110 6.52 -4.19 -2.99
C ILE A 110 7.86 -3.73 -2.41
N LEU A 111 8.78 -3.23 -3.26
CA LEU A 111 10.06 -2.68 -2.82
C LEU A 111 9.89 -1.39 -2.01
N TYR A 112 8.76 -0.72 -2.14
CA TYR A 112 8.37 0.40 -1.28
C TYR A 112 7.52 -0.09 -0.09
N GLU A 113 6.52 -0.95 -0.36
CA GLU A 113 5.56 -1.37 0.66
C GLU A 113 6.22 -2.11 1.83
N LEU A 114 7.14 -3.03 1.55
CA LEU A 114 7.79 -3.81 2.59
C LEU A 114 8.62 -2.95 3.56
N PRO A 115 9.56 -2.10 3.11
CA PRO A 115 10.35 -1.27 4.03
C PRO A 115 9.56 -0.09 4.59
N ALA A 116 8.80 0.63 3.77
CA ALA A 116 8.19 1.88 4.18
C ALA A 116 6.89 1.71 4.97
N VAL A 117 6.13 0.64 4.69
CA VAL A 117 4.81 0.43 5.29
C VAL A 117 4.81 -0.76 6.24
N VAL A 118 5.15 -1.94 5.76
CA VAL A 118 5.11 -3.16 6.59
C VAL A 118 6.15 -3.10 7.71
N LEU A 119 7.42 -2.75 7.41
CA LEU A 119 8.42 -2.46 8.44
C LEU A 119 8.22 -1.08 9.09
N GLY A 120 7.60 -0.14 8.37
CA GLY A 120 7.23 1.18 8.86
C GLY A 120 8.35 2.21 8.89
N VAL A 121 9.46 2.00 8.17
CA VAL A 121 10.59 2.94 8.18
C VAL A 121 10.40 4.00 7.11
N ARG A 122 10.14 5.23 7.53
CA ARG A 122 9.93 6.38 6.63
C ARG A 122 10.77 7.58 7.06
N PRO A 123 11.21 8.43 6.13
CA PRO A 123 11.83 9.69 6.50
C PRO A 123 10.80 10.56 7.24
N ALA A 124 11.18 11.13 8.37
CA ALA A 124 10.42 12.17 9.05
C ALA A 124 10.78 13.55 8.53
N GLU A 125 11.99 13.67 7.97
CA GLU A 125 12.50 14.88 7.32
C GLU A 125 13.31 14.48 6.08
N PRO A 126 13.48 15.38 5.10
CA PRO A 126 14.32 15.14 3.95
C PRO A 126 15.74 14.66 4.35
N GLY A 127 16.28 13.69 3.60
CA GLY A 127 17.63 13.16 3.83
C GLY A 127 17.76 12.10 4.91
N PHE A 128 16.66 11.64 5.54
CA PHE A 128 16.69 10.61 6.58
C PHE A 128 17.50 10.97 7.84
N GLN A 129 17.71 12.25 8.12
CA GLN A 129 18.33 12.69 9.38
C GLN A 129 17.44 12.36 10.58
N SER A 130 16.15 12.41 10.38
CA SER A 130 15.15 11.84 11.28
C SER A 130 14.22 10.90 10.54
N ILE A 131 13.78 9.84 11.23
CA ILE A 131 12.91 8.80 10.68
C ILE A 131 11.70 8.60 11.60
N ARG A 132 10.63 8.08 11.03
CA ARG A 132 9.55 7.43 11.77
C ARG A 132 9.66 5.93 11.62
N ILE A 133 9.35 5.22 12.70
CA ILE A 133 9.21 3.77 12.69
C ILE A 133 7.79 3.45 13.14
N HIS A 134 6.89 3.34 12.17
CA HIS A 134 5.46 3.08 12.39
C HIS A 134 5.00 1.95 11.47
N PRO A 135 5.11 0.67 11.91
CA PRO A 135 4.64 -0.47 11.15
C PRO A 135 3.13 -0.45 10.92
N VAL A 136 2.71 -0.75 9.70
CA VAL A 136 1.31 -1.02 9.35
C VAL A 136 1.21 -2.50 8.96
N PRO A 137 0.91 -3.39 9.92
CA PRO A 137 1.00 -4.83 9.73
C PRO A 137 0.07 -5.38 8.65
N GLY A 138 -1.12 -4.79 8.46
CA GLY A 138 -2.14 -5.41 7.65
C GLY A 138 -2.46 -6.82 8.14
N ALA A 139 -2.40 -7.80 7.23
CA ALA A 139 -2.59 -9.21 7.52
C ALA A 139 -1.32 -9.94 8.02
N PHE A 140 -0.16 -9.28 7.99
CA PHE A 140 1.08 -9.90 8.49
C PHE A 140 1.06 -10.01 10.01
N THR A 141 1.62 -11.11 10.51
CA THR A 141 1.74 -11.37 11.95
C THR A 141 3.11 -10.97 12.50
N SER A 142 4.12 -10.87 11.65
CA SER A 142 5.46 -10.42 12.00
C SER A 142 6.21 -9.92 10.77
N ALA A 143 7.19 -9.06 10.98
CA ALA A 143 8.19 -8.73 9.98
C ALA A 143 9.53 -8.42 10.63
N ARG A 144 10.60 -8.69 9.87
CA ARG A 144 11.97 -8.32 10.22
C ARG A 144 12.73 -7.91 8.97
N GLY A 145 13.44 -6.82 9.04
CA GLY A 145 14.22 -6.35 7.89
C GLY A 145 15.21 -5.25 8.24
N THR A 146 15.96 -4.88 7.23
CA THR A 146 16.93 -3.79 7.28
C THR A 146 16.64 -2.80 6.16
N VAL A 147 16.57 -1.53 6.52
CA VAL A 147 16.42 -0.42 5.57
C VAL A 147 17.73 0.35 5.54
N ILE A 148 18.29 0.50 4.34
CA ILE A 148 19.51 1.27 4.13
C ILE A 148 19.13 2.73 3.96
N THR A 149 19.73 3.60 4.77
CA THR A 149 19.54 5.04 4.69
C THR A 149 20.91 5.73 4.48
N PRO A 150 20.94 7.00 4.10
CA PRO A 150 22.22 7.74 4.02
C PRO A 150 23.02 7.74 5.32
N GLY A 151 22.37 7.66 6.47
CA GLY A 151 23.03 7.58 7.78
C GLY A 151 23.48 6.17 8.17
N GLY A 152 23.12 5.13 7.41
CA GLY A 152 23.46 3.73 7.70
C GLY A 152 22.25 2.81 7.77
N MET A 153 22.40 1.66 8.40
CA MET A 153 21.38 0.60 8.43
C MET A 153 20.41 0.77 9.59
N VAL A 154 19.14 0.91 9.28
CA VAL A 154 18.02 0.83 10.23
C VAL A 154 17.51 -0.61 10.25
N ARG A 155 17.55 -1.27 11.40
CA ARG A 155 17.00 -2.61 11.56
C ARG A 155 15.70 -2.53 12.34
N VAL A 156 14.68 -3.23 11.86
CA VAL A 156 13.36 -3.27 12.50
C VAL A 156 12.90 -4.71 12.58
N GLN A 157 12.30 -5.05 13.70
CA GLN A 157 11.59 -6.29 13.90
C GLN A 157 10.33 -6.01 14.69
N TRP A 158 9.22 -6.60 14.26
CA TRP A 158 7.99 -6.56 15.04
C TRP A 158 7.22 -7.90 14.95
N LYS A 159 6.39 -8.15 15.96
CA LYS A 159 5.48 -9.28 16.04
C LYS A 159 4.12 -8.80 16.57
N LYS A 160 3.05 -9.30 15.99
CA LYS A 160 1.67 -9.02 16.40
C LYS A 160 1.10 -10.25 17.08
N GLU A 161 0.79 -10.15 18.38
CA GLU A 161 0.21 -11.20 19.18
C GLU A 161 -0.99 -10.64 19.97
N ASN A 162 -2.12 -11.34 19.91
CA ASN A 162 -3.36 -10.93 20.59
C ASN A 162 -3.74 -9.46 20.36
N GLY A 163 -3.58 -8.99 19.12
CA GLY A 163 -3.86 -7.60 18.72
C GLY A 163 -2.83 -6.56 19.16
N LYS A 164 -1.81 -6.95 19.94
CA LYS A 164 -0.72 -6.06 20.36
C LYS A 164 0.50 -6.25 19.48
N LEU A 165 1.16 -5.15 19.16
CA LEU A 165 2.38 -5.14 18.38
C LEU A 165 3.58 -4.92 19.30
N SER A 166 4.51 -5.89 19.30
CA SER A 166 5.83 -5.76 19.91
C SER A 166 6.79 -5.28 18.85
N LEU A 167 7.45 -4.15 19.06
CA LEU A 167 8.37 -3.51 18.14
C LEU A 167 9.75 -3.38 18.78
N SER A 168 10.78 -3.77 18.04
CA SER A 168 12.18 -3.48 18.38
C SER A 168 12.92 -2.97 17.14
N TYR A 169 13.84 -2.04 17.36
CA TYR A 169 14.63 -1.48 16.28
C TYR A 169 16.01 -1.04 16.75
N SER A 170 16.92 -0.89 15.80
CA SER A 170 18.19 -0.20 15.99
C SER A 170 18.44 0.76 14.83
N VAL A 171 18.97 1.94 15.16
CA VAL A 171 19.26 3.01 14.21
C VAL A 171 20.75 3.37 14.26
N PRO A 172 21.30 3.90 13.17
CA PRO A 172 22.68 4.40 13.15
C PRO A 172 22.85 5.59 14.11
N GLU A 173 24.09 5.80 14.54
CA GLU A 173 24.46 7.01 15.29
C GLU A 173 24.14 8.27 14.46
N GLY A 174 23.58 9.29 15.10
CA GLY A 174 23.19 10.54 14.45
C GLY A 174 21.82 10.51 13.76
N VAL A 175 21.15 9.36 13.65
CA VAL A 175 19.78 9.28 13.16
C VAL A 175 18.81 9.32 14.34
N THR A 176 17.87 10.25 14.31
CA THR A 176 16.83 10.35 15.36
C THR A 176 15.54 9.68 14.93
N VAL A 177 14.88 9.00 15.88
CA VAL A 177 13.53 8.46 15.68
C VAL A 177 12.53 9.45 16.25
N LYS A 178 11.62 9.95 15.40
CA LYS A 178 10.50 10.80 15.86
C LYS A 178 9.32 9.92 16.24
N GLU A 179 8.79 10.17 17.43
CA GLU A 179 7.48 9.68 17.83
C GLU A 179 6.39 10.41 17.01
N GLU A 180 5.22 9.76 16.83
CA GLU A 180 4.07 10.40 16.19
C GLU A 180 3.43 11.46 17.07
#